data_98d31479cb76cad27ae55a5d72ee2ff2
#
_entry.id   98d31479cb76cad27ae55a5d72ee2ff2
#
_cell.length_a   1.000
_cell.length_b   1.000
_cell.length_c   1.000
_cell.angle_alpha   90.00
_cell.angle_beta   90.00
_cell.angle_gamma   90.00
#
_symmetry.space_group_name_H-M   'P 1'
#
loop_
_entity.id
_entity.type
_entity.pdbx_description
1 polymer ?
#
loop_
_entity_poly.entity_id
_entity_poly.type
_entity_poly.pdbx_seq_one_letter_code
_entity_poly.pdbx_strand_id
1 'polypeptide(L)'
;NILMKFDAEKSQIAETLQNAAAVAERRQTIPILANVRLKTLNGKLEVTATDLEIQIKTYSELINIEEEGETTVSARKMSELCRSLPDGEKVNFSLTSGKLTVRANNFHADFATISPDDFPEIEINEELNPLKINSSILKRVLTKTSFSMASQDVRYYLNGMLLEVQGSKINGVATDGHRLALSSSSSVDSNLEVRNILPRKAVLELSKLLSADDKDINLMIGPSYIEVKTDNLSFSSKLIDGKYPDYDKVFPTGNPLPVEISKDLLQAALSRASVLSNEKYRGVRFQLSENKLKLTANNPEQESAEEELEVSYNGIDLEVGFNIGYLLDVLNSIEGDNVNFEFYGEDSSC
;
A
#
# COMPACT_ATOMS: atom_id res chain seq x y z
N ASN A 1 -32.51 -1.35 28.17
CA ASN A 1 -31.20 -1.37 28.84
C ASN A 1 -30.12 -0.84 27.85
N ILE A 2 -29.29 0.09 28.35
CA ILE A 2 -28.11 0.58 27.62
C ILE A 2 -27.04 -0.51 27.78
N LEU A 3 -26.43 -0.90 26.65
CA LEU A 3 -25.42 -1.96 26.59
C LEU A 3 -24.00 -1.41 26.38
N MET A 4 -23.90 -0.17 25.87
CA MET A 4 -22.65 0.57 25.70
C MET A 4 -23.00 2.05 25.56
N LYS A 5 -22.24 2.93 26.20
CA LYS A 5 -22.45 4.38 26.06
C LYS A 5 -21.15 5.14 26.28
N PHE A 6 -20.80 5.98 25.30
CA PHE A 6 -19.58 6.77 25.37
C PHE A 6 -19.66 8.06 24.55
N ASP A 7 -18.77 8.97 24.86
CA ASP A 7 -18.56 10.23 24.14
C ASP A 7 -17.16 10.26 23.51
N ALA A 8 -17.10 10.69 22.26
CA ALA A 8 -15.86 10.82 21.50
C ALA A 8 -15.74 12.22 20.90
N GLU A 9 -14.53 12.65 20.62
CA GLU A 9 -14.27 13.85 19.81
C GLU A 9 -14.27 13.46 18.33
N LYS A 10 -14.95 14.26 17.49
CA LYS A 10 -15.20 13.96 16.07
C LYS A 10 -13.94 13.64 15.28
N SER A 11 -12.91 14.47 15.37
CA SER A 11 -11.69 14.28 14.55
C SER A 11 -10.99 12.97 14.87
N GLN A 12 -10.90 12.61 16.14
CA GLN A 12 -10.28 11.36 16.59
C GLN A 12 -11.09 10.13 16.17
N ILE A 13 -12.40 10.14 16.36
CA ILE A 13 -13.25 9.01 16.00
C ILE A 13 -13.33 8.83 14.48
N ALA A 14 -13.37 9.93 13.71
CA ALA A 14 -13.42 9.90 12.26
C ALA A 14 -12.16 9.29 11.66
N GLU A 15 -10.97 9.67 12.14
CA GLU A 15 -9.70 9.11 11.71
C GLU A 15 -9.60 7.61 12.01
N THR A 16 -9.94 7.22 13.25
CA THR A 16 -9.93 5.84 13.70
C THR A 16 -10.84 4.95 12.85
N LEU A 17 -12.06 5.42 12.57
CA LEU A 17 -13.01 4.69 11.72
C LEU A 17 -12.57 4.64 10.26
N GLN A 18 -12.00 5.70 9.73
CA GLN A 18 -11.51 5.74 8.35
C GLN A 18 -10.40 4.72 8.13
N ASN A 19 -9.44 4.64 9.04
CA ASN A 19 -8.36 3.66 8.97
C ASN A 19 -8.88 2.22 9.02
N ALA A 20 -9.82 1.94 9.91
CA ALA A 20 -10.44 0.62 10.01
C ALA A 20 -11.30 0.29 8.78
N ALA A 21 -12.09 1.23 8.29
CA ALA A 21 -13.01 1.01 7.16
C ALA A 21 -12.27 0.64 5.87
N ALA A 22 -11.02 1.06 5.69
CA ALA A 22 -10.21 0.72 4.53
C ALA A 22 -9.91 -0.79 4.43
N VAL A 23 -9.87 -1.49 5.58
CA VAL A 23 -9.59 -2.92 5.68
C VAL A 23 -10.87 -3.77 5.56
N ALA A 24 -12.02 -3.23 5.95
CA ALA A 24 -13.29 -3.96 5.93
C ALA A 24 -13.62 -4.48 4.53
N GLU A 25 -14.23 -5.67 4.48
CA GLU A 25 -14.63 -6.28 3.21
C GLU A 25 -15.75 -5.48 2.54
N ARG A 26 -15.56 -5.15 1.28
CA ARG A 26 -16.56 -4.39 0.51
C ARG A 26 -17.58 -5.28 -0.20
N ARG A 27 -17.19 -6.52 -0.53
CA ARG A 27 -18.05 -7.50 -1.18
C ARG A 27 -18.78 -8.29 -0.11
N GLN A 28 -20.09 -8.16 -0.05
CA GLN A 28 -20.94 -8.70 1.01
C GLN A 28 -21.25 -10.20 0.85
N THR A 29 -20.23 -11.03 0.77
CA THR A 29 -20.45 -12.49 0.87
C THR A 29 -20.71 -12.91 2.30
N ILE A 30 -20.07 -12.25 3.26
CA ILE A 30 -20.26 -12.45 4.70
C ILE A 30 -20.57 -11.08 5.30
N PRO A 31 -21.82 -10.78 5.71
CA PRO A 31 -22.24 -9.44 6.10
C PRO A 31 -21.44 -8.81 7.23
N ILE A 32 -21.01 -9.59 8.22
CA ILE A 32 -20.26 -9.08 9.37
C ILE A 32 -18.87 -8.53 8.97
N LEU A 33 -18.30 -8.98 7.85
CA LEU A 33 -17.00 -8.48 7.35
C LEU A 33 -17.09 -7.06 6.75
N ALA A 34 -18.29 -6.59 6.40
CA ALA A 34 -18.54 -5.21 6.01
C ALA A 34 -18.68 -4.28 7.21
N ASN A 35 -18.74 -4.85 8.43
CA ASN A 35 -18.82 -4.13 9.68
C ASN A 35 -17.44 -3.94 10.32
N VAL A 36 -17.34 -2.94 11.17
CA VAL A 36 -16.28 -2.80 12.17
C VAL A 36 -16.83 -3.23 13.53
N ARG A 37 -16.00 -3.86 14.35
CA ARG A 37 -16.29 -4.08 15.77
C ARG A 37 -15.85 -2.85 16.54
N LEU A 38 -16.76 -2.31 17.32
CA LEU A 38 -16.53 -1.23 18.27
C LEU A 38 -16.51 -1.83 19.68
N LYS A 39 -15.44 -1.60 20.42
CA LYS A 39 -15.30 -2.08 21.79
C LYS A 39 -14.72 -0.98 22.66
N THR A 40 -15.42 -0.63 23.73
CA THR A 40 -14.93 0.33 24.73
C THR A 40 -14.23 -0.39 25.86
N LEU A 41 -13.03 0.03 26.17
CA LEU A 41 -12.23 -0.55 27.25
C LEU A 41 -11.17 0.44 27.75
N ASN A 42 -11.07 0.60 29.06
CA ASN A 42 -10.01 1.41 29.71
C ASN A 42 -9.89 2.84 29.17
N GLY A 43 -11.00 3.52 28.96
CA GLY A 43 -11.02 4.91 28.46
C GLY A 43 -10.84 5.06 26.96
N LYS A 44 -10.69 3.97 26.22
CA LYS A 44 -10.47 3.96 24.76
C LYS A 44 -11.56 3.24 24.02
N LEU A 45 -11.73 3.60 22.77
CA LEU A 45 -12.46 2.81 21.78
C LEU A 45 -11.45 2.03 20.93
N GLU A 46 -11.60 0.71 20.90
CA GLU A 46 -10.95 -0.16 19.94
C GLU A 46 -11.89 -0.40 18.76
N VAL A 47 -11.41 -0.13 17.56
CA VAL A 47 -12.13 -0.41 16.30
C VAL A 47 -11.37 -1.48 15.54
N THR A 48 -12.03 -2.61 15.28
CA THR A 48 -11.44 -3.74 14.56
C THR A 48 -12.15 -3.96 13.23
N ALA A 49 -11.39 -4.12 12.16
CA ALA A 49 -11.88 -4.53 10.84
C ALA A 49 -11.01 -5.66 10.29
N THR A 50 -11.61 -6.54 9.51
CA THR A 50 -10.92 -7.66 8.86
C THR A 50 -11.63 -8.10 7.60
N ASP A 51 -10.87 -8.71 6.69
CA ASP A 51 -11.38 -9.46 5.53
C ASP A 51 -10.95 -10.93 5.55
N LEU A 52 -10.50 -11.43 6.70
CA LEU A 52 -9.93 -12.75 6.99
C LEU A 52 -8.46 -12.93 6.56
N GLU A 53 -7.96 -12.10 5.64
CA GLU A 53 -6.56 -12.11 5.21
C GLU A 53 -5.74 -11.06 5.97
N ILE A 54 -6.32 -9.89 6.17
CA ILE A 54 -5.74 -8.79 6.93
C ILE A 54 -6.68 -8.35 8.04
N GLN A 55 -6.12 -7.77 9.08
CA GLN A 55 -6.85 -7.22 10.22
C GLN A 55 -6.21 -5.93 10.68
N ILE A 56 -7.03 -4.96 11.02
CA ILE A 56 -6.59 -3.74 11.68
C ILE A 56 -7.33 -3.56 13.00
N LYS A 57 -6.60 -3.13 14.03
CA LYS A 57 -7.15 -2.59 15.26
C LYS A 57 -6.65 -1.16 15.42
N THR A 58 -7.56 -0.22 15.48
CA THR A 58 -7.25 1.18 15.71
C THR A 58 -7.83 1.63 17.05
N TYR A 59 -7.22 2.62 17.66
CA TYR A 59 -7.59 3.07 19.01
C TYR A 59 -7.85 4.57 18.99
N SER A 60 -8.93 4.97 19.66
CA SER A 60 -9.26 6.37 19.90
C SER A 60 -9.42 6.61 21.39
N GLU A 61 -8.80 7.66 21.91
CA GLU A 61 -9.12 8.16 23.24
C GLU A 61 -10.57 8.64 23.24
N LEU A 62 -11.27 8.42 24.35
CA LEU A 62 -12.65 8.83 24.53
C LEU A 62 -12.75 9.94 25.59
N ILE A 63 -13.74 10.82 25.41
CA ILE A 63 -14.01 11.90 26.37
C ILE A 63 -14.58 11.29 27.67
N ASN A 64 -15.49 10.34 27.52
CA ASN A 64 -16.15 9.68 28.64
C ASN A 64 -16.70 8.32 28.23
N ILE A 65 -16.70 7.36 29.14
CA ILE A 65 -17.40 6.08 29.01
C ILE A 65 -18.37 5.97 30.19
N GLU A 66 -19.67 5.93 29.92
CA GLU A 66 -20.70 5.70 30.91
C GLU A 66 -20.98 4.21 31.11
N GLU A 67 -20.95 3.44 30.01
CA GLU A 67 -21.14 1.99 30.00
C GLU A 67 -20.19 1.34 28.98
N GLU A 68 -19.38 0.41 29.47
CA GLU A 68 -18.49 -0.37 28.57
C GLU A 68 -19.29 -1.47 27.87
N GLY A 69 -18.91 -1.74 26.60
CA GLY A 69 -19.57 -2.76 25.81
C GLY A 69 -18.91 -2.93 24.45
N GLU A 70 -19.56 -3.73 23.62
CA GLU A 70 -19.13 -3.95 22.25
C GLU A 70 -20.29 -4.23 21.31
N THR A 71 -20.10 -3.90 20.04
CA THR A 71 -21.04 -4.17 18.96
C THR A 71 -20.34 -4.15 17.61
N THR A 72 -21.06 -4.50 16.54
CA THR A 72 -20.58 -4.28 15.16
C THR A 72 -21.56 -3.46 14.37
N VAL A 73 -21.03 -2.60 13.51
CA VAL A 73 -21.81 -1.64 12.70
C VAL A 73 -21.12 -1.45 11.34
N SER A 74 -21.89 -1.07 10.32
CA SER A 74 -21.38 -0.82 8.98
C SER A 74 -20.16 0.10 9.01
N ALA A 75 -19.03 -0.40 8.56
CA ALA A 75 -17.77 0.33 8.49
C ALA A 75 -17.91 1.59 7.61
N ARG A 76 -18.44 1.42 6.40
CA ARG A 76 -18.59 2.51 5.44
C ARG A 76 -19.53 3.60 5.95
N LYS A 77 -20.73 3.21 6.39
CA LYS A 77 -21.75 4.19 6.84
C LYS A 77 -21.26 4.97 8.06
N MET A 78 -20.68 4.27 9.04
CA MET A 78 -20.18 4.91 10.25
C MET A 78 -18.99 5.85 9.96
N SER A 79 -18.06 5.44 9.12
CA SER A 79 -16.92 6.27 8.72
C SER A 79 -17.38 7.52 7.93
N GLU A 80 -18.27 7.35 6.96
CA GLU A 80 -18.81 8.47 6.18
C GLU A 80 -19.57 9.46 7.05
N LEU A 81 -20.40 8.96 7.98
CA LEU A 81 -21.13 9.82 8.89
C LEU A 81 -20.21 10.63 9.79
N CYS A 82 -19.30 9.99 10.50
CA CYS A 82 -18.41 10.69 11.42
C CYS A 82 -17.55 11.73 10.70
N ARG A 83 -17.10 11.42 9.48
CA ARG A 83 -16.36 12.38 8.66
C ARG A 83 -17.18 13.60 8.27
N SER A 84 -18.48 13.46 8.07
CA SER A 84 -19.38 14.54 7.66
C SER A 84 -19.77 15.50 8.79
N LEU A 85 -19.53 15.13 10.05
CA LEU A 85 -19.81 15.98 11.19
C LEU A 85 -18.84 17.16 11.26
N PRO A 86 -19.25 18.31 11.86
CA PRO A 86 -18.36 19.44 12.06
C PRO A 86 -17.16 19.11 12.95
N ASP A 87 -16.03 19.70 12.66
CA ASP A 87 -14.82 19.56 13.51
C ASP A 87 -15.06 20.16 14.89
N GLY A 88 -14.44 19.53 15.91
CA GLY A 88 -14.58 19.93 17.30
C GLY A 88 -15.87 19.46 17.98
N GLU A 89 -16.75 18.76 17.25
CA GLU A 89 -18.00 18.26 17.82
C GLU A 89 -17.74 17.08 18.78
N LYS A 90 -18.48 17.10 19.87
CA LYS A 90 -18.63 15.96 20.76
C LYS A 90 -19.70 15.03 20.19
N VAL A 91 -19.35 13.77 20.01
CA VAL A 91 -20.23 12.75 19.45
C VAL A 91 -20.58 11.73 20.54
N ASN A 92 -21.86 11.53 20.80
CA ASN A 92 -22.36 10.55 21.76
C ASN A 92 -22.80 9.28 21.02
N PHE A 93 -22.38 8.14 21.53
CA PHE A 93 -22.76 6.82 21.03
C PHE A 93 -23.48 6.07 22.14
N SER A 94 -24.64 5.51 21.83
CA SER A 94 -25.46 4.75 22.77
C SER A 94 -26.00 3.48 22.11
N LEU A 95 -25.61 2.33 22.64
CA LEU A 95 -26.08 1.02 22.19
C LEU A 95 -27.25 0.57 23.06
N THR A 96 -28.35 0.27 22.40
CA THR A 96 -29.46 -0.49 22.96
C THR A 96 -29.64 -1.76 22.16
N SER A 97 -30.59 -2.63 22.55
CA SER A 97 -30.80 -3.89 21.84
C SER A 97 -30.98 -3.69 20.31
N GLY A 98 -30.00 -4.12 19.51
CA GLY A 98 -30.03 -4.10 18.05
C GLY A 98 -29.80 -2.75 17.36
N LYS A 99 -29.57 -1.67 18.12
CA LYS A 99 -29.36 -0.33 17.55
C LYS A 99 -28.24 0.43 18.24
N LEU A 100 -27.39 1.06 17.42
CA LEU A 100 -26.43 2.04 17.88
C LEU A 100 -26.91 3.43 17.44
N THR A 101 -27.23 4.28 18.41
CA THR A 101 -27.64 5.67 18.20
C THR A 101 -26.43 6.58 18.30
N VAL A 102 -26.24 7.42 17.29
CA VAL A 102 -25.18 8.45 17.24
C VAL A 102 -25.83 9.82 17.33
N ARG A 103 -25.37 10.66 18.25
CA ARG A 103 -25.86 12.02 18.45
C ARG A 103 -24.72 13.02 18.43
N ALA A 104 -24.91 14.10 17.70
CA ALA A 104 -23.97 15.21 17.66
C ALA A 104 -24.79 16.50 17.46
N ASN A 105 -24.79 17.39 18.46
CA ASN A 105 -25.57 18.61 18.47
C ASN A 105 -27.05 18.34 18.11
N ASN A 106 -27.53 18.88 16.99
CA ASN A 106 -28.90 18.71 16.53
C ASN A 106 -29.14 17.47 15.64
N PHE A 107 -28.10 16.71 15.39
CA PHE A 107 -28.13 15.50 14.56
C PHE A 107 -28.24 14.24 15.41
N HIS A 108 -29.06 13.30 14.95
CA HIS A 108 -29.03 11.95 15.44
C HIS A 108 -29.31 10.93 14.35
N ALA A 109 -28.71 9.74 14.46
CA ALA A 109 -28.94 8.63 13.57
C ALA A 109 -28.92 7.30 14.32
N ASP A 110 -29.72 6.37 13.84
CA ASP A 110 -29.75 5.00 14.34
C ASP A 110 -29.13 4.05 13.31
N PHE A 111 -28.20 3.23 13.76
CA PHE A 111 -27.54 2.20 12.94
C PHE A 111 -28.00 0.81 13.39
N ALA A 112 -28.32 -0.03 12.42
CA ALA A 112 -28.49 -1.46 12.68
C ALA A 112 -27.14 -2.08 13.06
N THR A 113 -27.17 -2.99 14.02
CA THR A 113 -26.00 -3.68 14.53
C THR A 113 -26.08 -5.18 14.30
N ILE A 114 -24.94 -5.84 14.22
CA ILE A 114 -24.81 -7.30 14.26
C ILE A 114 -24.05 -7.64 15.53
N SER A 115 -24.45 -8.74 16.21
CA SER A 115 -23.75 -9.20 17.42
C SER A 115 -22.26 -9.38 17.16
N PRO A 116 -21.38 -8.95 18.07
CA PRO A 116 -19.95 -9.18 17.95
C PRO A 116 -19.52 -10.64 18.17
N ASP A 117 -20.42 -11.52 18.62
CA ASP A 117 -20.10 -12.91 18.98
C ASP A 117 -19.49 -13.69 17.81
N ASP A 118 -19.96 -13.42 16.59
CA ASP A 118 -19.49 -14.06 15.37
C ASP A 118 -18.45 -13.23 14.59
N PHE A 119 -17.97 -12.13 15.17
CA PHE A 119 -16.97 -11.30 14.49
C PHE A 119 -15.62 -12.03 14.47
N PRO A 120 -15.07 -12.33 13.27
CA PRO A 120 -13.83 -13.10 13.17
C PRO A 120 -12.62 -12.25 13.56
N GLU A 121 -11.68 -12.86 14.24
CA GLU A 121 -10.36 -12.29 14.49
C GLU A 121 -9.27 -13.19 13.92
N ILE A 122 -8.20 -12.57 13.44
CA ILE A 122 -6.98 -13.30 13.11
C ILE A 122 -6.26 -13.62 14.42
N GLU A 123 -6.18 -14.91 14.74
CA GLU A 123 -5.40 -15.40 15.87
C GLU A 123 -4.03 -15.85 15.39
N ILE A 124 -2.98 -15.22 15.91
CA ILE A 124 -1.60 -15.57 15.58
C ILE A 124 -1.09 -16.53 16.66
N ASN A 125 -0.99 -17.81 16.30
CA ASN A 125 -0.55 -18.88 17.17
C ASN A 125 0.87 -19.36 16.85
N GLU A 126 1.72 -18.45 16.46
CA GLU A 126 3.13 -18.70 16.13
C GLU A 126 4.02 -17.64 16.79
N GLU A 127 5.29 -17.96 16.94
CA GLU A 127 6.28 -17.01 17.44
C GLU A 127 6.62 -16.01 16.36
N LEU A 128 6.51 -14.72 16.69
CA LEU A 128 6.89 -13.60 15.82
C LEU A 128 8.23 -13.01 16.26
N ASN A 129 9.10 -12.77 15.31
CA ASN A 129 10.39 -12.13 15.54
C ASN A 129 10.23 -10.60 15.49
N PRO A 130 10.60 -9.88 16.55
CA PRO A 130 10.47 -8.44 16.59
C PRO A 130 11.58 -7.75 15.79
N LEU A 131 11.22 -6.69 15.11
CA LEU A 131 12.12 -5.79 14.42
C LEU A 131 11.64 -4.36 14.65
N LYS A 132 12.51 -3.53 15.21
CA LYS A 132 12.25 -2.10 15.31
C LYS A 132 12.71 -1.41 14.03
N ILE A 133 11.82 -0.69 13.39
CA ILE A 133 12.08 0.00 12.13
C ILE A 133 11.44 1.39 12.14
N ASN A 134 12.07 2.32 11.47
CA ASN A 134 11.50 3.64 11.24
C ASN A 134 10.32 3.54 10.27
N SER A 135 9.20 4.18 10.61
CA SER A 135 7.98 4.16 9.80
C SER A 135 8.21 4.68 8.38
N SER A 136 9.00 5.74 8.21
CA SER A 136 9.30 6.30 6.89
C SER A 136 10.09 5.33 6.01
N ILE A 137 10.98 4.54 6.59
CA ILE A 137 11.76 3.52 5.88
C ILE A 137 10.84 2.41 5.36
N LEU A 138 10.00 1.85 6.22
CA LEU A 138 9.08 0.80 5.81
C LEU A 138 8.11 1.31 4.75
N LYS A 139 7.52 2.48 4.96
CA LYS A 139 6.64 3.12 3.98
C LYS A 139 7.32 3.30 2.63
N ARG A 140 8.55 3.78 2.62
CA ARG A 140 9.35 3.97 1.40
C ARG A 140 9.59 2.66 0.67
N VAL A 141 10.03 1.62 1.37
CA VAL A 141 10.26 0.29 0.79
C VAL A 141 9.00 -0.24 0.11
N LEU A 142 7.84 -0.08 0.74
CA LEU A 142 6.55 -0.51 0.18
C LEU A 142 6.12 0.35 -1.01
N THR A 143 6.14 1.66 -0.88
CA THR A 143 5.59 2.57 -1.90
C THR A 143 6.45 2.65 -3.16
N LYS A 144 7.77 2.50 -3.04
CA LYS A 144 8.70 2.54 -4.18
C LYS A 144 8.65 1.30 -5.07
N THR A 145 8.00 0.23 -4.63
CA THR A 145 8.00 -1.04 -5.35
C THR A 145 6.61 -1.59 -5.67
N SER A 146 5.58 -1.13 -4.99
CA SER A 146 4.21 -1.66 -5.09
C SER A 146 3.62 -1.63 -6.51
N PHE A 147 4.00 -0.68 -7.35
CA PHE A 147 3.50 -0.57 -8.72
C PHE A 147 3.91 -1.76 -9.61
N SER A 148 4.96 -2.49 -9.26
CA SER A 148 5.47 -3.65 -10.02
C SER A 148 4.84 -4.99 -9.59
N MET A 149 4.01 -5.02 -8.56
CA MET A 149 3.29 -6.24 -8.17
C MET A 149 2.33 -6.69 -9.29
N ALA A 150 2.24 -7.99 -9.51
CA ALA A 150 1.20 -8.56 -10.35
C ALA A 150 -0.18 -8.41 -9.71
N SER A 151 -1.21 -8.50 -10.51
CA SER A 151 -2.61 -8.54 -10.06
C SER A 151 -3.32 -9.67 -10.76
N GLN A 152 -3.88 -10.60 -9.99
CA GLN A 152 -4.61 -11.78 -10.50
C GLN A 152 -3.77 -12.67 -11.44
N ASP A 153 -2.47 -12.76 -11.20
CA ASP A 153 -1.58 -13.69 -11.90
C ASP A 153 -1.76 -15.11 -11.35
N VAL A 154 -1.70 -16.10 -12.22
CA VAL A 154 -1.76 -17.51 -11.81
C VAL A 154 -0.56 -17.91 -10.95
N ARG A 155 0.56 -17.23 -11.10
CA ARG A 155 1.70 -17.30 -10.21
C ARG A 155 1.41 -16.46 -8.96
N TYR A 156 0.61 -17.00 -8.06
CA TYR A 156 0.04 -16.29 -6.91
C TYR A 156 1.08 -15.56 -6.04
N TYR A 157 2.31 -16.06 -5.97
CA TYR A 157 3.40 -15.43 -5.23
C TYR A 157 3.84 -14.08 -5.83
N LEU A 158 3.50 -13.78 -7.08
CA LEU A 158 3.73 -12.48 -7.72
C LEU A 158 2.64 -11.44 -7.39
N ASN A 159 1.50 -11.88 -6.86
CA ASN A 159 0.40 -10.98 -6.44
C ASN A 159 0.67 -10.33 -5.08
N GLY A 160 1.92 -10.15 -4.74
CA GLY A 160 2.37 -9.57 -3.49
C GLY A 160 3.76 -9.00 -3.64
N MET A 161 4.37 -8.67 -2.51
CA MET A 161 5.70 -8.09 -2.42
C MET A 161 6.59 -8.96 -1.54
N LEU A 162 7.79 -9.28 -2.02
CA LEU A 162 8.83 -9.86 -1.18
C LEU A 162 9.34 -8.78 -0.22
N LEU A 163 9.24 -9.05 1.07
CA LEU A 163 9.93 -8.30 2.12
C LEU A 163 11.05 -9.18 2.66
N GLU A 164 12.27 -8.72 2.48
CA GLU A 164 13.48 -9.45 2.85
C GLU A 164 14.27 -8.64 3.87
N VAL A 165 14.62 -9.27 4.98
CA VAL A 165 15.48 -8.67 6.00
C VAL A 165 16.73 -9.53 6.09
N GLN A 166 17.90 -8.91 5.92
CA GLN A 166 19.22 -9.51 6.04
C GLN A 166 20.08 -8.64 6.96
N GLY A 167 20.10 -8.99 8.24
CA GLY A 167 20.79 -8.17 9.23
C GLY A 167 20.28 -6.73 9.25
N SER A 168 21.14 -5.78 8.96
CA SER A 168 20.81 -4.35 8.93
C SER A 168 20.09 -3.87 7.65
N LYS A 169 19.96 -4.75 6.66
CA LYS A 169 19.38 -4.42 5.35
C LYS A 169 17.95 -4.93 5.23
N ILE A 170 17.05 -4.07 4.76
CA ILE A 170 15.70 -4.43 4.37
C ILE A 170 15.49 -4.14 2.90
N ASN A 171 14.92 -5.10 2.18
CA ASN A 171 14.56 -5.00 0.77
C ASN A 171 13.07 -5.22 0.58
N GLY A 172 12.44 -4.38 -0.27
CA GLY A 172 11.16 -4.68 -0.87
C GLY A 172 11.36 -4.97 -2.34
N VAL A 173 10.77 -6.06 -2.82
CA VAL A 173 10.88 -6.50 -4.22
C VAL A 173 9.50 -6.83 -4.75
N ALA A 174 9.17 -6.31 -5.91
CA ALA A 174 7.94 -6.64 -6.61
C ALA A 174 8.20 -6.86 -8.10
N THR A 175 7.55 -7.85 -8.69
CA THR A 175 7.63 -8.14 -10.13
C THR A 175 6.33 -8.75 -10.62
N ASP A 176 6.00 -8.49 -11.88
CA ASP A 176 4.89 -9.13 -12.59
C ASP A 176 5.38 -10.08 -13.72
N GLY A 177 6.71 -10.30 -13.79
CA GLY A 177 7.36 -11.09 -14.83
C GLY A 177 7.81 -10.27 -16.05
N HIS A 178 7.39 -9.02 -16.16
CA HIS A 178 7.78 -8.09 -17.24
C HIS A 178 8.66 -6.95 -16.74
N ARG A 179 8.53 -6.59 -15.50
CA ARG A 179 9.30 -5.55 -14.81
C ARG A 179 9.54 -5.95 -13.36
N LEU A 180 10.55 -5.36 -12.77
CA LEU A 180 10.91 -5.59 -11.36
C LEU A 180 11.28 -4.26 -10.71
N ALA A 181 10.80 -4.06 -9.50
CA ALA A 181 11.20 -2.94 -8.66
C ALA A 181 11.85 -3.47 -7.38
N LEU A 182 12.94 -2.85 -7.00
CA LEU A 182 13.69 -3.12 -5.77
C LEU A 182 13.91 -1.81 -5.03
N SER A 183 13.58 -1.78 -3.75
CA SER A 183 13.93 -0.69 -2.84
C SER A 183 14.62 -1.26 -1.61
N SER A 184 15.72 -0.65 -1.23
CA SER A 184 16.59 -1.11 -0.14
C SER A 184 16.86 -0.01 0.87
N SER A 185 17.01 -0.40 2.13
CA SER A 185 17.55 0.46 3.19
C SER A 185 18.50 -0.34 4.07
N SER A 186 19.58 0.29 4.51
CA SER A 186 20.58 -0.32 5.39
C SER A 186 20.51 0.20 6.83
N SER A 187 19.41 0.87 7.19
CA SER A 187 19.27 1.57 8.47
C SER A 187 18.48 0.78 9.51
N VAL A 188 18.38 -0.53 9.36
CA VAL A 188 17.64 -1.41 10.27
C VAL A 188 18.63 -2.04 11.26
N ASP A 189 18.32 -1.96 12.55
CA ASP A 189 19.11 -2.64 13.59
C ASP A 189 18.49 -4.02 13.87
N SER A 190 19.04 -5.04 13.22
CA SER A 190 18.51 -6.40 13.30
C SER A 190 19.59 -7.43 12.99
N ASN A 191 19.38 -8.64 13.52
CA ASN A 191 20.14 -9.85 13.15
C ASN A 191 19.24 -10.87 12.43
N LEU A 192 18.06 -10.45 11.95
CA LEU A 192 17.11 -11.33 11.29
C LEU A 192 17.55 -11.67 9.87
N GLU A 193 17.26 -12.91 9.48
CA GLU A 193 17.39 -13.41 8.11
C GLU A 193 16.04 -14.01 7.71
N VAL A 194 15.18 -13.20 7.09
CA VAL A 194 13.82 -13.59 6.72
C VAL A 194 13.45 -13.14 5.31
N ARG A 195 12.64 -13.94 4.66
CA ARG A 195 12.05 -13.66 3.33
C ARG A 195 10.57 -14.02 3.40
N ASN A 196 9.72 -13.01 3.26
CA ASN A 196 8.28 -13.18 3.35
C ASN A 196 7.57 -12.46 2.20
N ILE A 197 6.46 -13.03 1.75
CA ILE A 197 5.65 -12.44 0.68
C ILE A 197 4.39 -11.83 1.31
N LEU A 198 4.29 -10.50 1.26
CA LEU A 198 3.12 -9.77 1.73
C LEU A 198 2.07 -9.77 0.61
N PRO A 199 0.81 -10.10 0.91
CA PRO A 199 -0.27 -9.97 -0.06
C PRO A 199 -0.42 -8.54 -0.57
N ARG A 200 -0.85 -8.40 -1.81
CA ARG A 200 -1.05 -7.09 -2.45
C ARG A 200 -1.89 -6.13 -1.60
N LYS A 201 -3.04 -6.60 -1.08
CA LYS A 201 -3.92 -5.77 -0.24
C LYS A 201 -3.20 -5.29 1.02
N ALA A 202 -2.43 -6.16 1.67
CA ALA A 202 -1.64 -5.78 2.84
C ALA A 202 -0.63 -4.68 2.52
N VAL A 203 0.09 -4.79 1.42
CA VAL A 203 1.05 -3.76 0.97
C VAL A 203 0.36 -2.43 0.74
N LEU A 204 -0.74 -2.42 0.01
CA LEU A 204 -1.46 -1.19 -0.35
C LEU A 204 -2.08 -0.50 0.87
N GLU A 205 -2.71 -1.26 1.76
CA GLU A 205 -3.33 -0.69 2.96
C GLU A 205 -2.27 -0.24 3.98
N LEU A 206 -1.24 -1.04 4.20
CA LEU A 206 -0.14 -0.67 5.11
C LEU A 206 0.60 0.58 4.63
N SER A 207 0.81 0.72 3.34
CA SER A 207 1.44 1.92 2.74
C SER A 207 0.66 3.21 3.04
N LYS A 208 -0.67 3.13 3.14
CA LYS A 208 -1.52 4.28 3.49
C LYS A 208 -1.52 4.56 4.98
N LEU A 209 -1.46 3.52 5.81
CA LEU A 209 -1.54 3.61 7.27
C LEU A 209 -0.24 4.10 7.89
N LEU A 210 0.91 3.79 7.30
CA LEU A 210 2.21 4.21 7.81
C LEU A 210 2.42 5.72 7.65
N SER A 211 2.91 6.35 8.70
CA SER A 211 3.33 7.75 8.67
C SER A 211 4.62 7.92 7.89
N ALA A 212 4.74 9.04 7.18
CA ALA A 212 6.01 9.47 6.59
C ALA A 212 6.98 10.08 7.63
N ASP A 213 6.51 10.27 8.87
CA ASP A 213 7.32 10.79 9.95
C ASP A 213 8.37 9.77 10.41
N ASP A 214 9.48 10.29 10.95
CA ASP A 214 10.57 9.46 11.47
C ASP A 214 10.25 8.93 12.87
N LYS A 215 9.22 8.07 12.95
CA LYS A 215 8.84 7.38 14.18
C LYS A 215 9.21 5.91 14.10
N ASP A 216 9.77 5.40 15.19
CA ASP A 216 10.01 3.96 15.33
C ASP A 216 8.69 3.21 15.53
N ILE A 217 8.56 2.11 14.81
CA ILE A 217 7.44 1.17 14.91
C ILE A 217 7.97 -0.24 15.14
N ASN A 218 7.11 -1.12 15.62
CA ASN A 218 7.44 -2.52 15.80
C ASN A 218 6.88 -3.35 14.64
N LEU A 219 7.78 -4.03 13.94
CA LEU A 219 7.47 -5.00 12.91
C LEU A 219 7.73 -6.40 13.50
N MET A 220 6.70 -7.23 13.50
CA MET A 220 6.74 -8.58 14.04
C MET A 220 6.57 -9.57 12.90
N ILE A 221 7.56 -10.41 12.64
CA ILE A 221 7.60 -11.30 11.48
C ILE A 221 7.63 -12.76 11.92
N GLY A 222 6.66 -13.53 11.46
CA GLY A 222 6.60 -14.97 11.63
C GLY A 222 6.63 -15.72 10.31
N PRO A 223 6.54 -17.06 10.34
CA PRO A 223 6.50 -17.88 9.14
C PRO A 223 5.26 -17.66 8.28
N SER A 224 4.10 -17.36 8.91
CA SER A 224 2.79 -17.29 8.26
C SER A 224 2.08 -15.96 8.42
N TYR A 225 2.56 -15.11 9.32
CA TYR A 225 1.94 -13.82 9.66
C TYR A 225 2.99 -12.73 9.82
N ILE A 226 2.54 -11.50 9.54
CA ILE A 226 3.27 -10.27 9.87
C ILE A 226 2.34 -9.35 10.65
N GLU A 227 2.88 -8.64 11.63
CA GLU A 227 2.16 -7.65 12.41
C GLU A 227 2.97 -6.36 12.50
N VAL A 228 2.32 -5.24 12.28
CA VAL A 228 2.89 -3.90 12.43
C VAL A 228 2.16 -3.17 13.54
N LYS A 229 2.88 -2.73 14.56
CA LYS A 229 2.34 -1.98 15.69
C LYS A 229 2.92 -0.58 15.73
N THR A 230 2.03 0.41 15.81
CA THR A 230 2.35 1.80 16.09
C THR A 230 1.67 2.21 17.40
N ASP A 231 1.77 3.47 17.79
CA ASP A 231 1.16 3.97 19.05
C ASP A 231 -0.38 3.84 19.06
N ASN A 232 -1.01 3.91 17.87
CA ASN A 232 -2.47 4.01 17.75
C ASN A 232 -3.11 2.94 16.86
N LEU A 233 -2.33 2.01 16.31
CA LEU A 233 -2.87 0.91 15.50
C LEU A 233 -2.02 -0.36 15.58
N SER A 234 -2.68 -1.48 15.28
CA SER A 234 -2.06 -2.78 15.05
C SER A 234 -2.61 -3.32 13.74
N PHE A 235 -1.73 -3.65 12.82
CA PHE A 235 -2.07 -4.22 11.51
C PHE A 235 -1.47 -5.61 11.39
N SER A 236 -2.29 -6.60 11.08
CA SER A 236 -1.87 -7.99 10.92
C SER A 236 -2.23 -8.50 9.54
N SER A 237 -1.39 -9.31 8.95
CA SER A 237 -1.64 -9.95 7.66
C SER A 237 -1.15 -11.38 7.65
N LYS A 238 -1.91 -12.26 7.00
CA LYS A 238 -1.39 -13.53 6.52
C LYS A 238 -0.30 -13.27 5.47
N LEU A 239 0.70 -14.13 5.43
CA LEU A 239 1.72 -14.10 4.39
C LEU A 239 1.36 -15.10 3.29
N ILE A 240 1.77 -14.81 2.05
CA ILE A 240 1.61 -15.76 0.95
C ILE A 240 2.62 -16.89 1.12
N ASP A 241 2.12 -18.12 1.18
CA ASP A 241 2.96 -19.31 1.16
C ASP A 241 3.46 -19.56 -0.27
N GLY A 242 4.77 -19.65 -0.43
CA GLY A 242 5.38 -19.86 -1.74
C GLY A 242 6.84 -19.42 -1.76
N LYS A 243 7.49 -19.72 -2.86
CA LYS A 243 8.87 -19.30 -3.10
C LYS A 243 8.89 -18.15 -4.10
N TYR A 244 9.35 -17.00 -3.65
CA TYR A 244 9.58 -15.86 -4.54
C TYR A 244 10.75 -16.15 -5.48
N PRO A 245 10.70 -15.70 -6.75
CA PRO A 245 11.80 -15.88 -7.70
C PRO A 245 13.13 -15.33 -7.17
N ASP A 246 14.23 -15.93 -7.63
CA ASP A 246 15.57 -15.41 -7.37
C ASP A 246 15.78 -14.14 -8.22
N TYR A 247 15.40 -13.01 -7.64
CA TYR A 247 15.38 -11.73 -8.34
C TYR A 247 16.77 -11.21 -8.68
N ASP A 248 17.84 -11.62 -7.97
CA ASP A 248 19.19 -11.19 -8.27
C ASP A 248 19.64 -11.64 -9.67
N LYS A 249 19.10 -12.74 -10.15
CA LYS A 249 19.40 -13.27 -11.49
C LYS A 249 18.74 -12.51 -12.62
N VAL A 250 17.78 -11.66 -12.32
CA VAL A 250 17.06 -10.86 -13.33
C VAL A 250 17.85 -9.61 -13.74
N PHE A 251 18.70 -9.11 -12.84
CA PHE A 251 19.52 -7.94 -13.13
C PHE A 251 20.52 -8.25 -14.24
N PRO A 252 20.62 -7.37 -15.25
CA PRO A 252 21.56 -7.56 -16.35
C PRO A 252 22.99 -7.47 -15.84
N THR A 253 23.88 -8.18 -16.52
CA THR A 253 25.34 -8.25 -16.23
C THR A 253 26.13 -7.64 -17.37
N GLY A 254 27.35 -7.19 -17.08
CA GLY A 254 28.24 -6.58 -18.06
C GLY A 254 28.47 -5.09 -17.81
N ASN A 255 28.94 -4.40 -18.81
CA ASN A 255 29.22 -2.98 -18.73
C ASN A 255 27.98 -2.17 -19.17
N PRO A 256 27.39 -1.37 -18.26
CA PRO A 256 26.23 -0.57 -18.61
C PRO A 256 26.59 0.60 -19.52
N LEU A 257 25.64 0.99 -20.36
CA LEU A 257 25.62 2.24 -21.11
C LEU A 257 24.71 3.21 -20.36
N PRO A 258 25.25 4.13 -19.54
CA PRO A 258 24.43 4.99 -18.71
C PRO A 258 23.86 6.16 -19.53
N VAL A 259 22.60 6.50 -19.22
CA VAL A 259 21.93 7.67 -19.75
C VAL A 259 21.28 8.43 -18.63
N GLU A 260 21.56 9.72 -18.50
CA GLU A 260 20.87 10.61 -17.58
C GLU A 260 19.85 11.45 -18.33
N ILE A 261 18.61 11.42 -17.87
CA ILE A 261 17.48 12.11 -18.51
C ILE A 261 16.74 12.95 -17.47
N SER A 262 16.32 14.15 -17.84
CA SER A 262 15.38 14.92 -17.01
C SER A 262 14.08 14.15 -16.82
N LYS A 263 13.72 13.89 -15.56
CA LYS A 263 12.50 13.16 -15.22
C LYS A 263 11.25 13.84 -15.77
N ASP A 264 11.11 15.14 -15.55
CA ASP A 264 9.93 15.90 -15.98
C ASP A 264 9.78 15.96 -17.49
N LEU A 265 10.89 16.16 -18.22
CA LEU A 265 10.87 16.16 -19.68
C LEU A 265 10.52 14.79 -20.24
N LEU A 266 11.08 13.73 -19.70
CA LEU A 266 10.78 12.36 -20.13
C LEU A 266 9.33 11.99 -19.84
N GLN A 267 8.84 12.30 -18.65
CA GLN A 267 7.46 12.02 -18.23
C GLN A 267 6.45 12.74 -19.13
N ALA A 268 6.70 14.01 -19.45
CA ALA A 268 5.86 14.78 -20.34
C ALA A 268 5.88 14.22 -21.78
N ALA A 269 7.06 13.87 -22.29
CA ALA A 269 7.22 13.28 -23.62
C ALA A 269 6.53 11.92 -23.75
N LEU A 270 6.67 11.05 -22.76
CA LEU A 270 5.98 9.76 -22.71
C LEU A 270 4.46 9.91 -22.63
N SER A 271 3.98 10.88 -21.86
CA SER A 271 2.55 11.19 -21.78
C SER A 271 1.98 11.62 -23.12
N ARG A 272 2.71 12.46 -23.86
CA ARG A 272 2.33 12.83 -25.24
C ARG A 272 2.35 11.65 -26.19
N ALA A 273 3.41 10.86 -26.19
CA ALA A 273 3.54 9.67 -27.02
C ALA A 273 2.45 8.63 -26.73
N SER A 274 2.00 8.51 -25.50
CA SER A 274 0.97 7.57 -25.11
C SER A 274 -0.37 7.79 -25.80
N VAL A 275 -0.66 9.04 -26.23
CA VAL A 275 -1.91 9.39 -26.93
C VAL A 275 -2.04 8.63 -28.26
N LEU A 276 -0.92 8.43 -28.96
CA LEU A 276 -0.87 7.76 -30.26
C LEU A 276 -0.19 6.38 -30.22
N SER A 277 0.05 5.84 -29.04
CA SER A 277 0.55 4.47 -28.87
C SER A 277 -0.57 3.45 -29.09
N ASN A 278 -0.19 2.20 -29.40
CA ASN A 278 -1.13 1.09 -29.41
C ASN A 278 -1.76 0.90 -28.04
N GLU A 279 -3.09 0.89 -27.95
CA GLU A 279 -3.82 0.81 -26.67
C GLU A 279 -3.56 -0.49 -25.91
N LYS A 280 -3.32 -1.58 -26.62
CA LYS A 280 -3.08 -2.90 -26.04
C LYS A 280 -1.64 -3.09 -25.57
N TYR A 281 -0.68 -2.73 -26.43
CA TYR A 281 0.74 -2.99 -26.19
C TYR A 281 1.47 -1.80 -25.57
N ARG A 282 0.96 -0.58 -25.79
CA ARG A 282 1.50 0.67 -25.24
C ARG A 282 3.01 0.82 -25.47
N GLY A 283 3.46 0.42 -26.66
CA GLY A 283 4.88 0.43 -27.01
C GLY A 283 5.41 1.82 -27.35
N VAL A 284 6.63 2.09 -26.95
CA VAL A 284 7.42 3.23 -27.37
C VAL A 284 8.82 2.75 -27.73
N ARG A 285 9.39 3.32 -28.77
CA ARG A 285 10.76 3.06 -29.22
C ARG A 285 11.66 4.18 -28.73
N PHE A 286 12.74 3.81 -28.06
CA PHE A 286 13.85 4.69 -27.71
C PHE A 286 14.95 4.52 -28.73
N GLN A 287 15.35 5.60 -29.37
CA GLN A 287 16.53 5.65 -30.24
C GLN A 287 17.55 6.60 -29.62
N LEU A 288 18.65 6.04 -29.12
CA LEU A 288 19.74 6.75 -28.49
C LEU A 288 20.87 6.98 -29.49
N SER A 289 21.33 8.19 -29.53
CA SER A 289 22.57 8.60 -30.18
C SER A 289 23.28 9.61 -29.26
N GLU A 290 24.46 10.08 -29.64
CA GLU A 290 25.23 10.97 -28.75
C GLU A 290 24.38 12.18 -28.28
N ASN A 291 24.17 12.23 -26.97
CA ASN A 291 23.40 13.27 -26.26
C ASN A 291 21.97 13.50 -26.74
N LYS A 292 21.38 12.51 -27.42
CA LYS A 292 20.04 12.61 -27.98
C LYS A 292 19.24 11.34 -27.75
N LEU A 293 17.99 11.52 -27.33
CA LEU A 293 16.98 10.48 -27.24
C LEU A 293 15.80 10.84 -28.15
N LYS A 294 15.49 9.98 -29.09
CA LYS A 294 14.29 10.07 -29.91
C LYS A 294 13.27 9.04 -29.47
N LEU A 295 12.07 9.50 -29.14
CA LEU A 295 10.92 8.69 -28.79
C LEU A 295 10.00 8.57 -29.98
N THR A 296 9.56 7.35 -30.29
CA THR A 296 8.60 7.11 -31.39
C THR A 296 7.51 6.16 -30.88
N ALA A 297 6.25 6.53 -31.06
CA ALA A 297 5.09 5.69 -30.82
C ALA A 297 4.20 5.67 -32.08
N ASN A 298 3.53 4.55 -32.32
CA ASN A 298 2.57 4.42 -33.42
C ASN A 298 1.43 3.47 -33.00
N ASN A 299 0.33 3.52 -33.76
CA ASN A 299 -0.84 2.69 -33.54
C ASN A 299 -1.27 1.97 -34.83
N PRO A 300 -2.24 1.02 -34.76
CA PRO A 300 -2.74 0.30 -35.93
C PRO A 300 -3.41 1.20 -36.99
N GLU A 301 -3.89 2.36 -36.61
CA GLU A 301 -4.54 3.35 -37.47
C GLU A 301 -3.52 4.15 -38.29
N GLN A 302 -2.22 3.81 -38.21
CA GLN A 302 -1.10 4.47 -38.85
C GLN A 302 -0.84 5.92 -38.40
N GLU A 303 -1.28 6.24 -37.20
CA GLU A 303 -0.91 7.47 -36.54
C GLU A 303 0.42 7.31 -35.82
N SER A 304 1.19 8.36 -35.71
CA SER A 304 2.51 8.34 -35.07
C SER A 304 2.82 9.62 -34.30
N ALA A 305 3.58 9.48 -33.25
CA ALA A 305 4.16 10.58 -32.48
C ALA A 305 5.68 10.39 -32.42
N GLU A 306 6.40 11.48 -32.52
CA GLU A 306 7.86 11.51 -32.46
C GLU A 306 8.30 12.72 -31.66
N GLU A 307 9.25 12.55 -30.75
CA GLU A 307 9.81 13.64 -29.95
C GLU A 307 11.29 13.39 -29.68
N GLU A 308 12.10 14.43 -29.73
CA GLU A 308 13.52 14.39 -29.39
C GLU A 308 13.78 15.11 -28.06
N LEU A 309 14.59 14.49 -27.21
CA LEU A 309 15.05 15.04 -25.94
C LEU A 309 16.59 15.11 -25.94
N GLU A 310 17.11 16.18 -25.36
CA GLU A 310 18.53 16.25 -25.01
C GLU A 310 18.76 15.41 -23.74
N VAL A 311 19.76 14.54 -23.81
CA VAL A 311 20.14 13.65 -22.70
C VAL A 311 21.66 13.64 -22.56
N SER A 312 22.14 13.11 -21.45
CA SER A 312 23.57 12.83 -21.26
C SER A 312 23.85 11.39 -21.64
N TYR A 313 24.42 11.16 -22.82
CA TYR A 313 24.76 9.86 -23.36
C TYR A 313 25.93 9.93 -24.32
N ASN A 314 26.90 9.04 -24.16
CA ASN A 314 28.08 8.95 -25.02
C ASN A 314 28.40 7.52 -25.49
N GLY A 315 27.40 6.63 -25.43
CA GLY A 315 27.53 5.25 -25.89
C GLY A 315 27.30 5.08 -27.40
N ILE A 316 27.22 3.85 -27.82
CA ILE A 316 26.87 3.49 -29.18
C ILE A 316 25.41 3.82 -29.50
N ASP A 317 25.08 3.99 -30.76
CA ASP A 317 23.70 4.11 -31.20
C ASP A 317 22.92 2.86 -30.77
N LEU A 318 21.77 3.05 -30.17
CA LEU A 318 20.98 1.98 -29.54
C LEU A 318 19.49 2.20 -29.78
N GLU A 319 18.76 1.13 -30.07
CA GLU A 319 17.32 1.15 -30.21
C GLU A 319 16.69 0.13 -29.30
N VAL A 320 15.78 0.56 -28.40
CA VAL A 320 15.12 -0.28 -27.40
C VAL A 320 13.64 0.04 -27.33
N GLY A 321 12.80 -0.98 -27.28
CA GLY A 321 11.36 -0.84 -27.07
C GLY A 321 10.97 -0.97 -25.60
N PHE A 322 10.03 -0.15 -25.16
CA PHE A 322 9.46 -0.18 -23.82
C PHE A 322 7.94 -0.11 -23.84
N ASN A 323 7.34 -0.56 -22.74
CA ASN A 323 5.96 -0.25 -22.41
C ASN A 323 5.90 1.11 -21.73
N ILE A 324 5.15 2.05 -22.29
CA ILE A 324 5.01 3.42 -21.76
C ILE A 324 4.47 3.42 -20.34
N GLY A 325 3.46 2.58 -20.05
CA GLY A 325 2.87 2.49 -18.72
C GLY A 325 3.87 2.08 -17.66
N TYR A 326 4.76 1.15 -17.98
CA TYR A 326 5.81 0.72 -17.05
C TYR A 326 6.80 1.85 -16.77
N LEU A 327 7.20 2.59 -17.78
CA LEU A 327 8.09 3.74 -17.61
C LEU A 327 7.44 4.86 -16.79
N LEU A 328 6.18 5.18 -17.05
CA LEU A 328 5.46 6.19 -16.28
C LEU A 328 5.31 5.80 -14.80
N ASP A 329 5.04 4.53 -14.51
CA ASP A 329 4.99 4.03 -13.15
C ASP A 329 6.31 4.24 -12.40
N VAL A 330 7.44 3.92 -13.05
CA VAL A 330 8.78 4.13 -12.49
C VAL A 330 9.02 5.62 -12.25
N LEU A 331 8.75 6.47 -13.23
CA LEU A 331 8.98 7.92 -13.14
C LEU A 331 8.14 8.56 -12.03
N ASN A 332 6.92 8.09 -11.81
CA ASN A 332 6.07 8.53 -10.70
C ASN A 332 6.61 8.12 -9.33
N SER A 333 7.46 7.12 -9.27
CA SER A 333 8.04 6.55 -8.06
C SER A 333 9.42 7.12 -7.71
N ILE A 334 10.17 7.58 -8.70
CA ILE A 334 11.53 8.12 -8.53
C ILE A 334 11.48 9.54 -7.96
N GLU A 335 12.34 9.81 -7.00
CA GLU A 335 12.58 11.14 -6.45
C GLU A 335 13.73 11.82 -7.20
N GLY A 336 13.75 13.16 -7.16
CA GLY A 336 14.79 13.97 -7.79
C GLY A 336 14.42 14.45 -9.19
N ASP A 337 15.33 15.20 -9.78
CA ASP A 337 15.11 15.91 -11.06
C ASP A 337 15.47 15.06 -12.28
N ASN A 338 16.34 14.08 -12.08
CA ASN A 338 16.85 13.23 -13.16
C ASN A 338 16.58 11.75 -12.89
N VAL A 339 16.50 10.98 -13.96
CA VAL A 339 16.45 9.52 -13.97
C VAL A 339 17.66 8.97 -14.71
N ASN A 340 18.26 7.92 -14.17
CA ASN A 340 19.39 7.22 -14.80
C ASN A 340 18.93 5.89 -15.36
N PHE A 341 19.15 5.69 -16.67
CA PHE A 341 18.99 4.40 -17.31
C PHE A 341 20.37 3.76 -17.49
N GLU A 342 20.44 2.46 -17.31
CA GLU A 342 21.61 1.67 -17.62
C GLU A 342 21.21 0.61 -18.66
N PHE A 343 21.66 0.81 -19.91
CA PHE A 343 21.42 -0.12 -21.01
C PHE A 343 22.56 -1.11 -21.14
N TYR A 344 22.23 -2.34 -21.50
CA TYR A 344 23.20 -3.43 -21.68
C TYR A 344 23.16 -4.02 -23.09
N GLY A 345 22.43 -3.39 -23.99
CA GLY A 345 22.21 -3.80 -25.38
C GLY A 345 20.74 -3.74 -25.76
N GLU A 346 20.43 -3.97 -27.02
CA GLU A 346 19.06 -3.87 -27.56
C GLU A 346 18.12 -4.96 -27.04
N ASP A 347 18.66 -6.16 -26.80
CA ASP A 347 17.90 -7.35 -26.37
C ASP A 347 18.02 -7.64 -24.87
N SER A 348 18.64 -6.76 -24.11
CA SER A 348 18.85 -6.92 -22.68
C SER A 348 17.87 -6.10 -21.87
N SER A 349 17.63 -6.55 -20.64
CA SER A 349 16.89 -5.75 -19.64
C SER A 349 17.62 -4.44 -19.33
N CYS A 350 16.88 -3.43 -18.94
CA CYS A 350 17.36 -2.12 -18.54
C CYS A 350 17.04 -1.90 -17.05
#